data_c2e5ee1dc82e79f27e0545843c6ee6eb
#
_entry.id   c2e5ee1dc82e79f27e0545843c6ee6eb
#
_cell.length_a   1.000
_cell.length_b   1.000
_cell.length_c   1.000
_cell.angle_alpha   90.00
_cell.angle_beta   90.00
_cell.angle_gamma   90.00
#
_symmetry.space_group_name_H-M   'P 1'
#
loop_
_entity.id
_entity.type
_entity.pdbx_description
1 polymer ?
#
loop_
_entity_poly.entity_id
_entity_poly.type
_entity_poly.pdbx_seq_one_letter_code
_entity_poly.pdbx_strand_id
1 'polypeptide(L)'
;KDNKEAWDNIDIFGWMGYPMEIKVNFLCRDSILAAPIALDLVIFSDLALRAGMSGIQTWLSFFCKSPMHDFEHEPIHDLFTQWRMVKETIRTMVGEKSPSYLD
;
A
#
# COMPACT_ATOMS: atom_id res chain seq x y z
N LYS A 1 22.63 2.72 -12.57
CA LYS A 1 22.41 4.05 -11.95
C LYS A 1 21.09 4.00 -11.20
N ASP A 2 21.15 4.19 -9.88
CA ASP A 2 19.99 3.98 -9.01
C ASP A 2 19.15 5.25 -8.80
N ASN A 3 19.64 6.40 -9.24
CA ASN A 3 18.92 7.66 -9.06
C ASN A 3 17.80 7.80 -10.07
N LYS A 4 16.63 8.12 -9.56
CA LYS A 4 15.41 8.36 -10.34
C LYS A 4 14.94 9.78 -10.08
N GLU A 5 14.63 10.48 -11.17
CA GLU A 5 14.05 11.82 -11.12
C GLU A 5 12.65 11.82 -11.73
N ALA A 6 11.77 12.58 -11.14
CA ALA A 6 10.44 12.81 -11.65
C ALA A 6 10.02 14.25 -11.44
N TRP A 7 9.32 14.81 -12.42
CA TRP A 7 8.71 16.13 -12.33
C TRP A 7 7.22 15.98 -12.62
N ASP A 8 6.41 16.52 -11.72
CA ASP A 8 4.98 16.56 -11.92
C ASP A 8 4.51 18.02 -11.88
N ASN A 9 3.67 18.37 -12.81
CA ASN A 9 2.96 19.64 -12.80
C ASN A 9 1.47 19.34 -12.76
N ILE A 10 0.81 19.75 -11.68
CA ILE A 10 -0.59 19.44 -11.42
C ILE A 10 -1.37 20.76 -11.38
N ASP A 11 -2.25 20.97 -12.33
CA ASP A 11 -3.14 22.10 -12.35
C ASP A 11 -4.49 21.72 -11.75
N ILE A 12 -4.93 22.47 -10.76
CA ILE A 12 -6.17 22.23 -10.04
C ILE A 12 -7.04 23.48 -10.14
N PHE A 13 -8.31 23.30 -10.45
CA PHE A 13 -9.29 24.37 -10.46
C PHE A 13 -10.23 24.20 -9.27
N GLY A 14 -10.14 25.13 -8.32
CA GLY A 14 -10.91 25.10 -7.09
C GLY A 14 -12.21 25.88 -7.16
N TRP A 15 -12.63 26.43 -6.03
CA TRP A 15 -13.83 27.23 -5.90
C TRP A 15 -13.87 28.36 -6.95
N MET A 16 -14.99 28.48 -7.65
CA MET A 16 -15.19 29.49 -8.71
C MET A 16 -14.21 29.39 -9.88
N GLY A 17 -13.62 28.20 -10.10
CA GLY A 17 -12.62 27.99 -11.14
C GLY A 17 -11.26 28.63 -10.83
N TYR A 18 -11.00 28.99 -9.58
CA TYR A 18 -9.72 29.62 -9.22
C TYR A 18 -8.57 28.64 -9.42
N PRO A 19 -7.55 29.01 -10.19
CA PRO A 19 -6.46 28.10 -10.51
C PRO A 19 -5.48 27.93 -9.36
N MET A 20 -5.05 26.69 -9.17
CA MET A 20 -3.97 26.32 -8.26
C MET A 20 -2.99 25.43 -9.01
N GLU A 21 -1.73 25.47 -8.62
CA GLU A 21 -0.70 24.67 -9.26
C GLU A 21 0.17 24.02 -8.20
N ILE A 22 0.44 22.72 -8.39
CA ILE A 22 1.40 21.98 -7.59
C ILE A 22 2.52 21.52 -8.52
N LYS A 23 3.74 21.92 -8.22
CA LYS A 23 4.94 21.46 -8.91
C LYS A 23 5.74 20.56 -7.95
N VAL A 24 6.01 19.35 -8.40
CA VAL A 24 6.81 18.40 -7.64
C VAL A 24 8.10 18.13 -8.42
N ASN A 25 9.22 18.29 -7.74
CA ASN A 25 10.51 17.85 -8.23
C ASN A 25 11.03 16.79 -7.25
N PHE A 26 11.08 15.55 -7.72
CA PHE A 26 11.37 14.40 -6.88
C PHE A 26 12.64 13.70 -7.36
N LEU A 27 13.62 13.58 -6.48
CA LEU A 27 14.84 12.81 -6.71
C LEU A 27 14.97 11.75 -5.64
N CYS A 28 15.10 10.50 -6.04
CA CYS A 28 15.25 9.40 -5.09
C CYS A 28 16.15 8.29 -5.62
N ARG A 29 16.56 7.43 -4.70
CA ARG A 29 17.23 6.18 -5.02
C ARG A 29 16.26 5.03 -4.73
N ASP A 30 15.65 4.49 -5.79
CA ASP A 30 14.58 3.49 -5.71
C ASP A 30 14.95 2.25 -4.89
N SER A 31 16.14 1.70 -5.11
CA SER A 31 16.56 0.46 -4.47
C SER A 31 16.62 0.59 -2.95
N ILE A 32 17.09 1.73 -2.45
CA ILE A 32 17.15 2.00 -0.99
C ILE A 32 15.75 2.18 -0.43
N LEU A 33 14.86 2.83 -1.15
CA LEU A 33 13.47 3.04 -0.70
C LEU A 33 12.66 1.75 -0.76
N ALA A 34 12.96 0.88 -1.72
CA ALA A 34 12.26 -0.40 -1.87
C ALA A 34 12.72 -1.46 -0.85
N ALA A 35 13.94 -1.38 -0.36
CA ALA A 35 14.51 -2.40 0.52
C ALA A 35 13.69 -2.67 1.78
N PRO A 36 13.24 -1.68 2.57
CA PRO A 36 12.40 -1.94 3.74
C PRO A 36 11.03 -2.51 3.38
N ILE A 37 10.46 -2.13 2.26
CA ILE A 37 9.19 -2.69 1.77
C ILE A 37 9.34 -4.16 1.42
N ALA A 38 10.42 -4.52 0.71
CA ALA A 38 10.73 -5.90 0.38
C ALA A 38 10.95 -6.75 1.63
N LEU A 39 11.63 -6.20 2.64
CA LEU A 39 11.86 -6.87 3.91
C LEU A 39 10.54 -7.12 4.65
N ASP A 40 9.65 -6.14 4.71
CA ASP A 40 8.33 -6.29 5.31
C ASP A 40 7.51 -7.36 4.60
N LEU A 41 7.53 -7.40 3.26
CA LEU A 41 6.83 -8.42 2.48
C LEU A 41 7.35 -9.83 2.79
N VAL A 42 8.66 -10.00 2.96
CA VAL A 42 9.26 -11.28 3.34
C VAL A 42 8.77 -11.71 4.72
N ILE A 43 8.80 -10.81 5.69
CA ILE A 43 8.37 -11.09 7.07
C ILE A 43 6.89 -11.45 7.11
N PHE A 44 6.03 -10.69 6.46
CA PHE A 44 4.59 -10.95 6.44
C PHE A 44 4.24 -12.21 5.66
N SER A 45 4.97 -12.51 4.59
CA SER A 45 4.79 -13.75 3.84
C SER A 45 5.16 -14.99 4.68
N ASP A 46 6.24 -14.91 5.46
CA ASP A 46 6.62 -15.96 6.40
C ASP A 46 5.56 -16.13 7.51
N LEU A 47 5.03 -15.02 8.01
CA LEU A 47 3.95 -15.04 9.00
C LEU A 47 2.69 -15.72 8.44
N ALA A 48 2.30 -15.39 7.22
CA ALA A 48 1.17 -16.01 6.53
C ALA A 48 1.38 -17.51 6.36
N LEU A 49 2.58 -17.93 5.96
CA LEU A 49 2.93 -19.34 5.80
C LEU A 49 2.78 -20.10 7.13
N ARG A 50 3.30 -19.53 8.22
CA ARG A 50 3.18 -20.13 9.56
C ARG A 50 1.73 -20.19 10.05
N ALA A 51 0.90 -19.23 9.64
CA ALA A 51 -0.53 -19.22 9.96
C ALA A 51 -1.35 -20.17 9.09
N GLY A 52 -0.72 -20.90 8.18
CA GLY A 52 -1.40 -21.84 7.28
C GLY A 52 -2.16 -21.18 6.13
N MET A 53 -1.89 -19.92 5.84
CA MET A 53 -2.52 -19.21 4.73
C MET A 53 -1.87 -19.58 3.39
N SER A 54 -2.68 -19.68 2.36
CA SER A 54 -2.22 -20.00 1.00
C SER A 54 -2.99 -19.21 -0.04
N GLY A 55 -2.49 -19.23 -1.27
CA GLY A 55 -3.08 -18.49 -2.37
C GLY A 55 -2.68 -17.02 -2.40
N ILE A 56 -3.47 -16.20 -3.08
CA ILE A 56 -3.23 -14.77 -3.21
C ILE A 56 -3.42 -14.09 -1.86
N GLN A 57 -2.40 -13.38 -1.40
CA GLN A 57 -2.42 -12.68 -0.11
C GLN A 57 -2.93 -11.25 -0.31
N THR A 58 -4.23 -11.11 -0.48
CA THR A 58 -4.89 -9.84 -0.79
C THR A 58 -4.64 -8.76 0.27
N TRP A 59 -4.46 -9.15 1.52
CA TRP A 59 -4.17 -8.24 2.62
C TRP A 59 -2.82 -7.53 2.50
N LEU A 60 -1.91 -8.02 1.64
CA LEU A 60 -0.62 -7.40 1.35
C LEU A 60 -0.67 -6.40 0.19
N SER A 61 -1.84 -6.11 -0.36
CA SER A 61 -2.04 -5.16 -1.46
C SER A 61 -1.48 -3.78 -1.18
N PHE A 62 -1.45 -3.37 0.08
CA PHE A 62 -0.87 -2.10 0.54
C PHE A 62 0.56 -1.86 0.03
N PHE A 63 1.34 -2.93 -0.11
CA PHE A 63 2.74 -2.86 -0.53
C PHE A 63 2.95 -2.92 -2.05
N CYS A 64 1.89 -3.04 -2.83
CA CYS A 64 1.96 -3.30 -4.26
C CYS A 64 1.26 -2.22 -5.07
N LYS A 65 1.91 -1.76 -6.13
CA LYS A 65 1.34 -0.78 -7.07
C LYS A 65 0.16 -1.35 -7.85
N SER A 66 0.26 -2.62 -8.25
CA SER A 66 -0.78 -3.31 -9.01
C SER A 66 -0.97 -4.70 -8.41
N PRO A 67 -1.66 -4.78 -7.27
CA PRO A 67 -1.80 -6.05 -6.56
C PRO A 67 -2.65 -7.03 -7.36
N MET A 68 -2.31 -8.31 -7.25
CA MET A 68 -3.18 -9.37 -7.72
C MET A 68 -4.41 -9.47 -6.83
N HIS A 69 -5.53 -9.82 -7.43
CA HIS A 69 -6.78 -10.08 -6.72
C HIS A 69 -7.41 -11.36 -7.26
N ASP A 70 -8.34 -11.93 -6.50
CA ASP A 70 -9.14 -13.02 -7.01
C ASP A 70 -10.17 -12.48 -8.04
N PHE A 71 -10.67 -13.36 -8.90
CA PHE A 71 -11.60 -12.95 -9.96
C PHE A 71 -13.03 -12.66 -9.45
N GLU A 72 -13.30 -12.94 -8.19
CA GLU A 72 -14.61 -12.75 -7.58
C GLU A 72 -14.79 -11.35 -6.98
N HIS A 73 -13.69 -10.65 -6.71
CA HIS A 73 -13.70 -9.35 -6.04
C HIS A 73 -12.92 -8.33 -6.84
N GLU A 74 -13.40 -7.10 -6.90
CA GLU A 74 -12.65 -5.99 -7.47
C GLU A 74 -11.46 -5.63 -6.57
N PRO A 75 -10.33 -5.21 -7.20
CA PRO A 75 -9.17 -4.80 -6.41
C PRO A 75 -9.47 -3.53 -5.61
N ILE A 76 -9.03 -3.52 -4.36
CA ILE A 76 -9.16 -2.38 -3.48
C ILE A 76 -7.97 -1.45 -3.74
N HIS A 77 -8.23 -0.23 -4.19
CA HIS A 77 -7.20 0.78 -4.49
C HIS A 77 -7.08 1.87 -3.41
N ASP A 78 -7.98 1.90 -2.46
CA ASP A 78 -7.92 2.86 -1.37
C ASP A 78 -6.80 2.50 -0.37
N LEU A 79 -5.82 3.39 -0.25
CA LEU A 79 -4.64 3.18 0.59
C LEU A 79 -4.99 2.96 2.06
N PHE A 80 -5.95 3.70 2.59
CA PHE A 80 -6.35 3.58 3.99
C PHE A 80 -7.06 2.25 4.27
N THR A 81 -7.87 1.80 3.34
CA THR A 81 -8.50 0.48 3.41
C THR A 81 -7.46 -0.63 3.33
N GLN A 82 -6.50 -0.53 2.43
CA GLN A 82 -5.40 -1.48 2.31
C GLN A 82 -4.57 -1.56 3.60
N TRP A 83 -4.28 -0.42 4.22
CA TRP A 83 -3.57 -0.37 5.50
C TRP A 83 -4.37 -1.01 6.63
N ARG A 84 -5.67 -0.76 6.67
CA ARG A 84 -6.57 -1.41 7.62
C ARG A 84 -6.54 -2.93 7.46
N MET A 85 -6.58 -3.43 6.23
CA MET A 85 -6.51 -4.87 5.94
C MET A 85 -5.24 -5.50 6.52
N VAL A 86 -4.09 -4.85 6.39
CA VAL A 86 -2.83 -5.33 6.98
C VAL A 86 -2.97 -5.44 8.51
N LYS A 87 -3.42 -4.39 9.15
CA LYS A 87 -3.58 -4.36 10.61
C LYS A 87 -4.56 -5.42 11.12
N GLU A 88 -5.71 -5.53 10.50
CA GLU A 88 -6.75 -6.49 10.90
C GLU A 88 -6.29 -7.93 10.70
N THR A 89 -5.60 -8.22 9.61
CA THR A 89 -5.08 -9.56 9.35
C THR A 89 -4.05 -9.96 10.40
N ILE A 90 -3.11 -9.07 10.75
CA ILE A 90 -2.11 -9.34 11.78
C ILE A 90 -2.78 -9.55 13.15
N ARG A 91 -3.74 -8.71 13.51
CA ARG A 91 -4.48 -8.85 14.77
C ARG A 91 -5.23 -10.16 14.87
N THR A 92 -5.87 -10.57 13.78
CA THR A 92 -6.54 -11.86 13.69
C THR A 92 -5.57 -13.01 13.90
N MET A 93 -4.38 -12.95 13.29
CA MET A 93 -3.36 -13.97 13.45
C MET A 93 -2.87 -14.14 14.89
N VAL A 94 -2.80 -13.04 15.65
CA VAL A 94 -2.40 -13.08 17.07
C VAL A 94 -3.57 -13.27 18.02
N GLY A 95 -4.77 -13.51 17.51
CA GLY A 95 -5.96 -13.78 18.31
C GLY A 95 -6.64 -12.55 18.93
N GLU A 96 -6.28 -11.35 18.50
CA GLU A 96 -6.95 -10.13 18.94
C GLU A 96 -8.28 -9.95 18.21
N LYS A 97 -9.24 -9.33 18.88
CA LYS A 97 -10.49 -8.94 18.23
C LYS A 97 -10.23 -7.81 17.24
N SER A 98 -10.97 -7.81 16.13
CA SER A 98 -10.93 -6.69 15.20
C SER A 98 -11.17 -5.38 15.93
N PRO A 99 -10.35 -4.37 15.65
CA PRO A 99 -10.50 -3.07 16.27
C PRO A 99 -11.82 -2.41 15.85
N SER A 100 -12.25 -1.46 16.66
CA SER A 100 -13.35 -0.62 16.26
C SER A 100 -12.97 0.25 15.06
N TYR A 101 -13.97 0.84 14.42
CA TYR A 101 -13.79 1.74 13.28
C TYR A 101 -12.94 3.00 13.59
N LEU A 102 -12.53 3.18 14.82
CA LEU A 102 -11.70 4.32 15.25
C LEU A 102 -10.20 4.05 15.15
N ASP A 103 -9.81 2.85 14.80
CA ASP A 103 -8.39 2.50 14.66
C ASP A 103 -7.75 2.96 13.36
#